data_99e75ec11dac61a5886909621a5e41de
#
_entry.id   99e75ec11dac61a5886909621a5e41de
#
_cell.length_a   1.000
_cell.length_b   1.000
_cell.length_c   1.000
_cell.angle_alpha   90.00
_cell.angle_beta   90.00
_cell.angle_gamma   90.00
#
_symmetry.space_group_name_H-M   'P 1'
#
loop_
_entity.id
_entity.type
_entity.pdbx_description
1 polymer ?
#
loop_
_entity_poly.entity_id
_entity_poly.type
_entity_poly.pdbx_seq_one_letter_code
_entity_poly.pdbx_strand_id
1 'polypeptide(L)'
;MAQKGVRSRKTMRKTLLFALLGAVLLFASCQSKPQVGIQLYSVHQDSEDIASTLERLSQIGYTTVETLNGGGNPNCFGLSAEEFKALCDKSSLTITSTHAAIQRDPAAEAATMDKWRALFASLREMGASYCVMPGYSFGKTLEEVKASCDYCNRVGELAAEYGLMLGYHNHAGDFVEVEGELLLDYVLAHTDADKMFLQLDVHNMGGHDPMHYLTHYPDRVKLLHLKDDRELGRSGKIDFEKIMKQYRANGYNEIYVEYELPFRIGDDEAENERNLKELWAGLKECYDFVVEQGYAY
;
A
#
# COMPACT_ATOMS: atom_id res chain seq x y z
N MET A 1 -35.02 -63.63 -46.64
CA MET A 1 -35.82 -63.28 -45.44
C MET A 1 -35.01 -62.45 -44.50
N ALA A 2 -35.61 -61.37 -44.08
CA ALA A 2 -35.27 -60.47 -42.97
C ALA A 2 -34.25 -59.39 -43.25
N GLN A 3 -34.81 -58.19 -43.62
CA GLN A 3 -34.28 -56.83 -43.38
C GLN A 3 -34.28 -56.54 -41.88
N LYS A 4 -33.17 -56.02 -41.38
CA LYS A 4 -33.05 -55.18 -40.16
C LYS A 4 -31.90 -54.22 -40.45
N GLY A 5 -32.00 -52.98 -40.54
CA GLY A 5 -32.65 -51.96 -39.78
C GLY A 5 -31.58 -50.89 -39.58
N VAL A 6 -31.36 -50.02 -40.61
CA VAL A 6 -30.45 -48.85 -40.52
C VAL A 6 -31.28 -47.71 -39.96
N ARG A 7 -31.27 -47.55 -38.62
CA ARG A 7 -31.75 -46.33 -37.94
C ARG A 7 -30.91 -46.15 -36.68
N SER A 8 -30.26 -45.08 -36.56
CA SER A 8 -29.69 -44.49 -35.31
C SER A 8 -28.22 -44.02 -35.37
N ARG A 9 -27.81 -43.31 -36.41
CA ARG A 9 -26.53 -42.57 -36.37
C ARG A 9 -26.69 -41.06 -36.64
N LYS A 10 -27.89 -40.56 -36.98
CA LYS A 10 -28.08 -39.14 -37.29
C LYS A 10 -28.62 -38.32 -36.10
N THR A 11 -29.20 -38.95 -35.11
CA THR A 11 -29.81 -38.25 -33.96
C THR A 11 -28.82 -37.99 -32.84
N MET A 12 -27.78 -38.80 -32.71
CA MET A 12 -26.73 -38.58 -31.69
C MET A 12 -25.75 -37.45 -31.98
N ARG A 13 -25.54 -37.10 -33.28
CA ARG A 13 -24.66 -35.99 -33.64
C ARG A 13 -25.26 -34.58 -33.40
N LYS A 14 -26.59 -34.46 -33.40
CA LYS A 14 -27.23 -33.16 -33.14
C LYS A 14 -27.36 -32.84 -31.64
N THR A 15 -27.44 -33.86 -30.78
CA THR A 15 -27.50 -33.66 -29.32
C THR A 15 -26.13 -33.37 -28.72
N LEU A 16 -25.03 -33.85 -29.31
CA LEU A 16 -23.68 -33.49 -28.84
C LEU A 16 -23.24 -32.07 -29.27
N LEU A 17 -23.76 -31.54 -30.38
CA LEU A 17 -23.44 -30.16 -30.81
C LEU A 17 -24.16 -29.11 -29.95
N PHE A 18 -25.35 -29.39 -29.40
CA PHE A 18 -26.04 -28.46 -28.49
C PHE A 18 -25.47 -28.49 -27.07
N ALA A 19 -24.87 -29.60 -26.63
CA ALA A 19 -24.20 -29.67 -25.32
C ALA A 19 -22.84 -28.96 -25.31
N LEU A 20 -22.14 -28.83 -26.46
CA LEU A 20 -20.90 -28.05 -26.56
C LEU A 20 -21.13 -26.51 -26.70
N LEU A 21 -22.28 -26.09 -27.25
CA LEU A 21 -22.62 -24.63 -27.28
C LEU A 21 -23.12 -24.11 -25.94
N GLY A 22 -23.65 -24.98 -25.06
CA GLY A 22 -24.10 -24.57 -23.71
C GLY A 22 -22.96 -24.46 -22.68
N ALA A 23 -21.81 -25.09 -22.92
CA ALA A 23 -20.66 -25.06 -21.99
C ALA A 23 -19.71 -23.88 -22.20
N VAL A 24 -19.85 -23.11 -23.28
CA VAL A 24 -19.00 -21.95 -23.59
C VAL A 24 -19.52 -20.65 -22.99
N LEU A 25 -20.72 -20.63 -22.41
CA LEU A 25 -21.35 -19.41 -21.86
C LEU A 25 -21.30 -19.30 -20.33
N LEU A 26 -20.56 -20.14 -19.61
CA LEU A 26 -20.45 -20.08 -18.14
C LEU A 26 -19.04 -19.76 -17.61
N PHE A 27 -18.10 -19.37 -18.48
CA PHE A 27 -16.95 -18.59 -18.07
C PHE A 27 -17.28 -17.09 -18.19
N ALA A 28 -18.33 -16.63 -17.55
CA ALA A 28 -18.35 -15.27 -17.07
C ALA A 28 -17.18 -15.20 -16.09
N SER A 29 -16.03 -14.74 -16.59
CA SER A 29 -14.86 -14.41 -15.81
C SER A 29 -15.36 -13.58 -14.62
N CYS A 30 -15.27 -14.13 -13.43
CA CYS A 30 -15.22 -13.34 -12.23
C CYS A 30 -13.91 -12.56 -12.34
N GLN A 31 -13.90 -11.48 -13.13
CA GLN A 31 -12.81 -10.53 -13.06
C GLN A 31 -12.87 -9.99 -11.64
N SER A 32 -11.90 -10.36 -10.83
CA SER A 32 -11.66 -9.70 -9.56
C SER A 32 -11.64 -8.20 -9.83
N LYS A 33 -12.31 -7.42 -8.98
CA LYS A 33 -12.22 -5.96 -9.10
C LYS A 33 -10.73 -5.58 -9.08
N PRO A 34 -10.31 -4.61 -9.91
CA PRO A 34 -8.93 -4.11 -9.86
C PRO A 34 -8.64 -3.64 -8.43
N GLN A 35 -7.51 -4.09 -7.87
CA GLN A 35 -7.11 -3.69 -6.53
C GLN A 35 -6.29 -2.42 -6.62
N VAL A 36 -6.70 -1.40 -5.90
CA VAL A 36 -6.00 -0.12 -5.75
C VAL A 36 -6.00 0.25 -4.28
N GLY A 37 -4.82 0.43 -3.72
CA GLY A 37 -4.62 0.87 -2.34
C GLY A 37 -4.66 2.39 -2.21
N ILE A 38 -5.05 2.85 -1.03
CA ILE A 38 -5.01 4.26 -0.62
C ILE A 38 -4.32 4.40 0.74
N GLN A 39 -3.39 5.35 0.85
CA GLN A 39 -2.86 5.78 2.13
C GLN A 39 -3.84 6.76 2.79
N LEU A 40 -4.33 6.42 3.99
CA LEU A 40 -5.35 7.21 4.68
C LEU A 40 -4.89 8.59 5.16
N TYR A 41 -3.57 8.86 5.14
CA TYR A 41 -3.09 10.22 5.33
C TYR A 41 -3.66 11.20 4.29
N SER A 42 -3.93 10.72 3.08
CA SER A 42 -4.57 11.50 2.01
C SER A 42 -5.92 12.09 2.41
N VAL A 43 -6.63 11.46 3.35
CA VAL A 43 -7.96 11.89 3.83
C VAL A 43 -7.96 12.33 5.30
N HIS A 44 -6.79 12.54 5.91
CA HIS A 44 -6.70 12.90 7.33
C HIS A 44 -7.45 14.19 7.69
N GLN A 45 -7.64 15.10 6.73
CA GLN A 45 -8.42 16.33 6.90
C GLN A 45 -9.94 16.09 6.92
N ASP A 46 -10.42 14.94 6.44
CA ASP A 46 -11.85 14.53 6.39
C ASP A 46 -12.09 13.25 7.21
N SER A 47 -11.34 13.06 8.29
CA SER A 47 -11.39 11.83 9.11
C SER A 47 -12.19 11.98 10.41
N GLU A 48 -12.88 13.09 10.61
CA GLU A 48 -13.73 13.30 11.79
C GLU A 48 -14.86 12.23 11.85
N ASP A 49 -15.48 11.91 10.70
CA ASP A 49 -16.34 10.75 10.53
C ASP A 49 -15.63 9.71 9.64
N ILE A 50 -14.73 8.95 10.24
CA ILE A 50 -13.94 7.94 9.52
C ILE A 50 -14.81 6.88 8.82
N ALA A 51 -15.99 6.55 9.35
CA ALA A 51 -16.89 5.58 8.73
C ALA A 51 -17.42 6.09 7.37
N SER A 52 -17.84 7.35 7.30
CA SER A 52 -18.27 8.00 6.07
C SER A 52 -17.13 8.14 5.06
N THR A 53 -15.93 8.48 5.55
CA THR A 53 -14.70 8.59 4.74
C THR A 53 -14.35 7.25 4.09
N LEU A 54 -14.36 6.15 4.83
CA LEU A 54 -14.10 4.81 4.29
C LEU A 54 -15.15 4.38 3.26
N GLU A 55 -16.43 4.64 3.52
CA GLU A 55 -17.49 4.36 2.56
C GLU A 55 -17.29 5.13 1.26
N ARG A 56 -16.90 6.41 1.33
CA ARG A 56 -16.64 7.23 0.15
C ARG A 56 -15.43 6.75 -0.66
N LEU A 57 -14.35 6.33 0.00
CA LEU A 57 -13.20 5.71 -0.67
C LEU A 57 -13.60 4.44 -1.43
N SER A 58 -14.40 3.59 -0.80
CA SER A 58 -14.95 2.38 -1.44
C SER A 58 -15.86 2.70 -2.63
N GLN A 59 -16.67 3.76 -2.55
CA GLN A 59 -17.53 4.22 -3.65
C GLN A 59 -16.73 4.75 -4.85
N ILE A 60 -15.56 5.35 -4.63
CA ILE A 60 -14.62 5.72 -5.69
C ILE A 60 -14.10 4.47 -6.39
N GLY A 61 -13.84 3.39 -5.63
CA GLY A 61 -13.37 2.10 -6.14
C GLY A 61 -12.12 1.58 -5.45
N TYR A 62 -11.53 2.31 -4.50
CA TYR A 62 -10.42 1.79 -3.68
C TYR A 62 -10.83 0.51 -2.97
N THR A 63 -9.90 -0.43 -2.84
CA THR A 63 -10.16 -1.78 -2.31
C THR A 63 -9.29 -2.12 -1.11
N THR A 64 -8.13 -1.49 -0.99
CA THR A 64 -7.22 -1.69 0.13
C THR A 64 -6.84 -0.36 0.76
N VAL A 65 -6.57 -0.38 2.05
CA VAL A 65 -6.15 0.79 2.81
C VAL A 65 -4.83 0.54 3.52
N GLU A 66 -3.98 1.55 3.49
CA GLU A 66 -2.87 1.70 4.40
C GLU A 66 -3.26 2.71 5.47
N THR A 67 -3.29 2.27 6.72
CA THR A 67 -3.72 3.09 7.85
C THR A 67 -2.58 3.95 8.39
N LEU A 68 -2.87 4.77 9.39
CA LEU A 68 -1.84 5.49 10.14
C LEU A 68 -2.06 5.33 11.65
N ASN A 69 -1.00 4.88 12.31
CA ASN A 69 -0.96 4.68 13.75
C ASN A 69 0.13 5.57 14.37
N GLY A 70 -0.21 6.84 14.60
CA GLY A 70 0.75 7.85 15.05
C GLY A 70 1.49 7.44 16.31
N GLY A 71 2.84 7.53 16.29
CA GLY A 71 3.69 7.24 17.44
C GLY A 71 3.63 5.79 17.96
N GLY A 72 3.19 4.84 17.12
CA GLY A 72 3.02 3.44 17.51
C GLY A 72 1.79 3.19 18.40
N ASN A 73 0.78 4.06 18.32
CA ASN A 73 -0.49 3.84 19.00
C ASN A 73 -1.17 2.59 18.40
N PRO A 74 -1.58 1.59 19.22
CA PRO A 74 -2.31 0.43 18.72
C PRO A 74 -3.72 0.78 18.18
N ASN A 75 -4.28 1.94 18.54
CA ASN A 75 -5.57 2.42 18.07
C ASN A 75 -5.39 3.21 16.77
N CYS A 76 -6.35 3.05 15.85
CA CYS A 76 -6.40 3.73 14.57
C CYS A 76 -7.59 4.70 14.57
N PHE A 77 -7.36 5.99 14.31
CA PHE A 77 -8.41 7.04 14.37
C PHE A 77 -9.21 7.02 15.69
N GLY A 78 -8.56 6.68 16.81
CA GLY A 78 -9.19 6.61 18.13
C GLY A 78 -10.01 5.32 18.39
N LEU A 79 -10.09 4.42 17.42
CA LEU A 79 -10.82 3.15 17.50
C LEU A 79 -9.86 1.99 17.81
N SER A 80 -10.37 0.96 18.48
CA SER A 80 -9.66 -0.30 18.63
C SER A 80 -9.46 -1.01 17.27
N ALA A 81 -8.58 -2.00 17.23
CA ALA A 81 -8.35 -2.82 16.03
C ALA A 81 -9.64 -3.46 15.52
N GLU A 82 -10.44 -4.04 16.41
CA GLU A 82 -11.72 -4.67 16.08
C GLU A 82 -12.72 -3.67 15.50
N GLU A 83 -12.88 -2.51 16.15
CA GLU A 83 -13.83 -1.46 15.71
C GLU A 83 -13.43 -0.91 14.34
N PHE A 84 -12.15 -0.59 14.14
CA PHE A 84 -11.67 -0.04 12.87
C PHE A 84 -11.79 -1.07 11.74
N LYS A 85 -11.41 -2.34 12.02
CA LYS A 85 -11.58 -3.43 11.07
C LYS A 85 -13.04 -3.61 10.66
N ALA A 86 -13.97 -3.57 11.61
CA ALA A 86 -15.40 -3.70 11.32
C ALA A 86 -15.90 -2.59 10.39
N LEU A 87 -15.40 -1.35 10.51
CA LEU A 87 -15.73 -0.25 9.60
C LEU A 87 -15.19 -0.51 8.18
N CYS A 88 -13.94 -0.98 8.07
CA CYS A 88 -13.34 -1.32 6.79
C CYS A 88 -14.10 -2.48 6.12
N ASP A 89 -14.42 -3.54 6.86
CA ASP A 89 -15.19 -4.68 6.35
C ASP A 89 -16.58 -4.25 5.84
N LYS A 90 -17.27 -3.38 6.57
CA LYS A 90 -18.57 -2.80 6.18
C LYS A 90 -18.47 -2.03 4.86
N SER A 91 -17.35 -1.34 4.64
CA SER A 91 -17.06 -0.59 3.42
C SER A 91 -16.41 -1.44 2.33
N SER A 92 -16.25 -2.76 2.53
CA SER A 92 -15.55 -3.67 1.61
C SER A 92 -14.11 -3.24 1.30
N LEU A 93 -13.44 -2.65 2.28
CA LEU A 93 -12.02 -2.29 2.24
C LEU A 93 -11.20 -3.30 3.04
N THR A 94 -10.05 -3.69 2.52
CA THR A 94 -9.10 -4.57 3.22
C THR A 94 -7.94 -3.75 3.78
N ILE A 95 -7.63 -3.95 5.06
CA ILE A 95 -6.44 -3.33 5.67
C ILE A 95 -5.24 -4.22 5.33
N THR A 96 -4.27 -3.69 4.58
CA THR A 96 -3.08 -4.45 4.18
C THR A 96 -1.80 -3.92 4.81
N SER A 97 -1.74 -2.62 5.10
CA SER A 97 -0.57 -1.94 5.63
C SER A 97 -0.95 -0.86 6.65
N THR A 98 0.02 -0.43 7.43
CA THR A 98 -0.07 0.77 8.27
C THR A 98 1.22 1.57 8.26
N HIS A 99 1.10 2.89 8.29
CA HIS A 99 2.19 3.78 8.65
C HIS A 99 2.29 3.94 10.16
N ALA A 100 3.38 3.46 10.76
CA ALA A 100 3.66 3.63 12.18
C ALA A 100 5.17 3.61 12.44
N ALA A 101 5.68 4.53 13.25
CA ALA A 101 7.08 4.55 13.64
C ALA A 101 7.22 4.73 15.15
N ILE A 102 8.07 3.91 15.76
CA ILE A 102 8.49 4.04 17.15
C ILE A 102 10.00 4.24 17.14
N GLN A 103 10.43 5.43 17.50
CA GLN A 103 11.85 5.78 17.53
C GLN A 103 12.59 4.92 18.56
N ARG A 104 13.82 4.54 18.23
CA ARG A 104 14.71 3.86 19.15
C ARG A 104 14.97 4.75 20.37
N ASP A 105 14.85 4.17 21.56
CA ASP A 105 15.31 4.77 22.80
C ASP A 105 16.34 3.82 23.45
N PRO A 106 17.66 4.12 23.34
CA PRO A 106 18.69 3.26 23.91
C PRO A 106 18.59 3.13 25.43
N ALA A 107 18.04 4.12 26.13
CA ALA A 107 17.89 4.08 27.59
C ALA A 107 16.66 3.26 28.03
N ALA A 108 15.69 3.05 27.14
CA ALA A 108 14.43 2.37 27.41
C ALA A 108 14.06 1.33 26.31
N GLU A 109 15.05 0.64 25.76
CA GLU A 109 14.86 -0.27 24.62
C GLU A 109 13.80 -1.35 24.89
N ALA A 110 13.80 -1.95 26.08
CA ALA A 110 12.79 -2.95 26.45
C ALA A 110 11.37 -2.39 26.39
N ALA A 111 11.14 -1.21 26.96
CA ALA A 111 9.83 -0.54 26.91
C ALA A 111 9.42 -0.14 25.47
N THR A 112 10.39 0.20 24.63
CA THR A 112 10.17 0.50 23.21
C THR A 112 9.76 -0.76 22.45
N MET A 113 10.41 -1.90 22.72
CA MET A 113 10.03 -3.19 22.14
C MET A 113 8.65 -3.66 22.62
N ASP A 114 8.24 -3.35 23.85
CA ASP A 114 6.89 -3.66 24.33
C ASP A 114 5.82 -2.83 23.59
N LYS A 115 6.11 -1.58 23.22
CA LYS A 115 5.22 -0.78 22.36
C LYS A 115 5.08 -1.42 20.97
N TRP A 116 6.18 -1.91 20.39
CA TRP A 116 6.11 -2.64 19.11
C TRP A 116 5.24 -3.91 19.21
N ARG A 117 5.38 -4.68 20.30
CA ARG A 117 4.53 -5.86 20.53
C ARG A 117 3.05 -5.52 20.59
N ALA A 118 2.69 -4.46 21.32
CA ALA A 118 1.31 -3.99 21.41
C ALA A 118 0.76 -3.55 20.03
N LEU A 119 1.56 -2.79 19.28
CA LEU A 119 1.20 -2.36 17.93
C LEU A 119 1.03 -3.56 17.00
N PHE A 120 1.99 -4.48 16.94
CA PHE A 120 1.94 -5.65 16.05
C PHE A 120 0.77 -6.59 16.38
N ALA A 121 0.43 -6.74 17.67
CA ALA A 121 -0.77 -7.48 18.07
C ALA A 121 -2.04 -6.86 17.49
N SER A 122 -2.19 -5.53 17.57
CA SER A 122 -3.30 -4.79 16.99
C SER A 122 -3.33 -4.90 15.46
N LEU A 123 -2.20 -4.74 14.79
CA LEU A 123 -2.12 -4.86 13.32
C LEU A 123 -2.48 -6.26 12.82
N ARG A 124 -2.04 -7.29 13.53
CA ARG A 124 -2.43 -8.68 13.23
C ARG A 124 -3.93 -8.88 13.39
N GLU A 125 -4.55 -8.31 14.42
CA GLU A 125 -6.00 -8.36 14.63
C GLU A 125 -6.76 -7.65 13.50
N MET A 126 -6.25 -6.51 13.02
CA MET A 126 -6.78 -5.81 11.85
C MET A 126 -6.60 -6.59 10.53
N GLY A 127 -5.72 -7.59 10.49
CA GLY A 127 -5.44 -8.38 9.29
C GLY A 127 -4.38 -7.77 8.38
N ALA A 128 -3.60 -6.79 8.86
CA ALA A 128 -2.51 -6.18 8.12
C ALA A 128 -1.39 -7.19 7.83
N SER A 129 -0.68 -6.99 6.73
CA SER A 129 0.52 -7.74 6.35
C SER A 129 1.79 -6.94 6.58
N TYR A 130 1.68 -5.61 6.58
CA TYR A 130 2.82 -4.71 6.62
C TYR A 130 2.69 -3.67 7.73
N CYS A 131 3.82 -3.37 8.36
CA CYS A 131 3.99 -2.19 9.22
C CYS A 131 5.14 -1.37 8.64
N VAL A 132 4.85 -0.19 8.14
CA VAL A 132 5.81 0.65 7.44
C VAL A 132 6.12 1.88 8.29
N MET A 133 7.40 2.19 8.46
CA MET A 133 7.86 3.35 9.22
C MET A 133 8.01 4.57 8.29
N PRO A 134 7.14 5.58 8.35
CA PRO A 134 7.38 6.85 7.72
C PRO A 134 8.20 7.77 8.63
N GLY A 135 9.25 8.40 8.13
CA GLY A 135 9.96 9.43 8.88
C GLY A 135 10.69 8.95 10.15
N TYR A 136 11.44 7.85 10.06
CA TYR A 136 12.29 7.38 11.14
C TYR A 136 13.64 8.11 11.13
N SER A 137 14.12 8.57 12.30
CA SER A 137 15.43 9.18 12.45
C SER A 137 16.50 8.12 12.66
N PHE A 138 17.32 7.87 11.64
CA PHE A 138 18.40 6.89 11.74
C PHE A 138 19.62 7.37 12.54
N GLY A 139 19.89 8.67 12.57
CA GLY A 139 21.03 9.27 13.25
C GLY A 139 21.76 10.28 12.40
N LYS A 140 22.86 10.86 12.94
CA LYS A 140 23.68 11.90 12.30
C LYS A 140 25.10 11.45 11.98
N THR A 141 25.51 10.28 12.44
CA THR A 141 26.80 9.63 12.16
C THR A 141 26.54 8.22 11.65
N LEU A 142 27.47 7.64 10.89
CA LEU A 142 27.33 6.25 10.40
C LEU A 142 27.26 5.25 11.56
N GLU A 143 27.88 5.52 12.70
CA GLU A 143 27.75 4.69 13.90
C GLU A 143 26.30 4.68 14.42
N GLU A 144 25.66 5.85 14.52
CA GLU A 144 24.24 5.97 14.94
C GLU A 144 23.30 5.31 13.92
N VAL A 145 23.56 5.53 12.63
CA VAL A 145 22.78 4.91 11.53
C VAL A 145 22.88 3.39 11.62
N LYS A 146 24.09 2.85 11.79
CA LYS A 146 24.31 1.40 11.94
C LYS A 146 23.56 0.83 13.15
N ALA A 147 23.64 1.52 14.30
CA ALA A 147 22.91 1.12 15.50
C ALA A 147 21.38 1.15 15.30
N SER A 148 20.86 2.09 14.50
CA SER A 148 19.45 2.14 14.11
C SER A 148 19.08 1.02 13.14
N CYS A 149 19.96 0.66 12.19
CA CYS A 149 19.76 -0.49 11.31
C CYS A 149 19.67 -1.81 12.11
N ASP A 150 20.59 -2.00 13.07
CA ASP A 150 20.57 -3.18 13.96
C ASP A 150 19.28 -3.24 14.80
N TYR A 151 18.76 -2.08 15.23
CA TYR A 151 17.48 -2.00 15.91
C TYR A 151 16.33 -2.34 14.96
N CYS A 152 16.31 -1.81 13.73
CA CYS A 152 15.28 -2.13 12.73
C CYS A 152 15.26 -3.63 12.40
N ASN A 153 16.43 -4.29 12.32
CA ASN A 153 16.50 -5.74 12.11
C ASN A 153 15.81 -6.50 13.26
N ARG A 154 16.02 -6.09 14.53
CA ARG A 154 15.33 -6.70 15.68
C ARG A 154 13.83 -6.43 15.68
N VAL A 155 13.40 -5.23 15.28
CA VAL A 155 11.97 -4.91 15.14
C VAL A 155 11.35 -5.73 14.02
N GLY A 156 12.04 -5.90 12.88
CA GLY A 156 11.58 -6.74 11.76
C GLY A 156 11.49 -8.22 12.15
N GLU A 157 12.43 -8.72 12.97
CA GLU A 157 12.34 -10.07 13.52
C GLU A 157 11.12 -10.24 14.43
N LEU A 158 10.87 -9.25 15.30
CA LEU A 158 9.66 -9.22 16.13
C LEU A 158 8.38 -9.13 15.28
N ALA A 159 8.35 -8.31 14.20
CA ALA A 159 7.20 -8.22 13.31
C ALA A 159 6.83 -9.58 12.70
N ALA A 160 7.84 -10.37 12.31
CA ALA A 160 7.66 -11.71 11.76
C ALA A 160 6.98 -12.69 12.73
N GLU A 161 7.16 -12.53 14.06
CA GLU A 161 6.46 -13.34 15.08
C GLU A 161 4.94 -13.10 15.05
N TYR A 162 4.52 -11.95 14.56
CA TYR A 162 3.10 -11.57 14.38
C TYR A 162 2.59 -11.80 12.96
N GLY A 163 3.43 -12.36 12.06
CA GLY A 163 3.08 -12.56 10.66
C GLY A 163 3.11 -11.28 9.82
N LEU A 164 3.81 -10.25 10.29
CA LEU A 164 3.96 -8.96 9.63
C LEU A 164 5.36 -8.83 9.02
N MET A 165 5.50 -7.97 8.00
CA MET A 165 6.79 -7.48 7.53
C MET A 165 6.96 -6.01 7.91
N LEU A 166 8.16 -5.68 8.44
CA LEU A 166 8.53 -4.28 8.67
C LEU A 166 8.98 -3.64 7.37
N GLY A 167 8.53 -2.41 7.10
CA GLY A 167 8.97 -1.60 5.98
C GLY A 167 9.48 -0.23 6.40
N TYR A 168 10.16 0.44 5.49
CA TYR A 168 10.52 1.85 5.59
C TYR A 168 9.96 2.61 4.39
N HIS A 169 9.36 3.76 4.64
CA HIS A 169 8.85 4.66 3.60
C HIS A 169 9.73 5.91 3.53
N ASN A 170 10.26 6.19 2.35
CA ASN A 170 11.17 7.31 2.15
C ASN A 170 10.46 8.65 2.01
N HIS A 171 11.15 9.68 2.46
CA HIS A 171 10.85 11.07 2.17
C HIS A 171 12.08 11.76 1.55
N ALA A 172 11.90 12.95 0.98
CA ALA A 172 13.00 13.71 0.39
C ALA A 172 14.19 13.94 1.35
N GLY A 173 13.93 14.00 2.67
CA GLY A 173 14.96 14.15 3.69
C GLY A 173 15.86 12.92 3.91
N ASP A 174 15.52 11.77 3.35
CA ASP A 174 16.30 10.53 3.48
C ASP A 174 17.42 10.43 2.42
N PHE A 175 17.41 11.33 1.45
CA PHE A 175 18.40 11.41 0.37
C PHE A 175 19.49 12.44 0.71
N VAL A 176 20.02 12.35 1.92
CA VAL A 176 21.13 13.16 2.42
C VAL A 176 22.37 12.30 2.62
N GLU A 177 23.53 12.91 2.55
CA GLU A 177 24.79 12.24 2.87
C GLU A 177 25.07 12.33 4.38
N VAL A 178 25.47 11.21 4.96
CA VAL A 178 25.99 11.09 6.32
C VAL A 178 27.41 10.58 6.21
N GLU A 179 28.38 11.42 6.59
CA GLU A 179 29.83 11.09 6.51
C GLU A 179 30.27 10.57 5.13
N GLY A 180 29.65 11.08 4.05
CA GLY A 180 29.99 10.76 2.66
C GLY A 180 29.23 9.55 2.07
N GLU A 181 28.33 8.92 2.82
CA GLU A 181 27.44 7.84 2.35
C GLU A 181 26.01 8.34 2.21
N LEU A 182 25.30 7.98 1.13
CA LEU A 182 23.89 8.29 0.98
C LEU A 182 23.08 7.51 2.01
N LEU A 183 22.34 8.21 2.88
CA LEU A 183 21.67 7.62 4.04
C LEU A 183 20.79 6.42 3.66
N LEU A 184 19.91 6.57 2.68
CA LEU A 184 18.98 5.49 2.31
C LEU A 184 19.72 4.26 1.76
N ASP A 185 20.75 4.45 0.95
CA ASP A 185 21.58 3.35 0.43
C ASP A 185 22.32 2.64 1.57
N TYR A 186 22.87 3.41 2.51
CA TYR A 186 23.53 2.86 3.69
C TYR A 186 22.56 2.04 4.55
N VAL A 187 21.34 2.55 4.77
CA VAL A 187 20.27 1.84 5.51
C VAL A 187 19.89 0.53 4.81
N LEU A 188 19.70 0.54 3.49
CA LEU A 188 19.39 -0.66 2.73
C LEU A 188 20.54 -1.68 2.73
N ALA A 189 21.79 -1.23 2.74
CA ALA A 189 22.97 -2.10 2.82
C ALA A 189 23.19 -2.72 4.21
N HIS A 190 22.69 -2.07 5.29
CA HIS A 190 22.95 -2.49 6.68
C HIS A 190 21.70 -3.04 7.40
N THR A 191 20.59 -3.20 6.69
CA THR A 191 19.39 -3.92 7.17
C THR A 191 19.19 -5.19 6.36
N ASP A 192 18.73 -6.26 7.01
CA ASP A 192 18.45 -7.53 6.37
C ASP A 192 17.21 -7.44 5.47
N ALA A 193 17.30 -7.91 4.25
CA ALA A 193 16.20 -7.90 3.28
C ALA A 193 14.96 -8.69 3.76
N ASP A 194 15.17 -9.70 4.61
CA ASP A 194 14.10 -10.49 5.22
C ASP A 194 13.47 -9.82 6.45
N LYS A 195 14.07 -8.73 6.94
CA LYS A 195 13.64 -8.04 8.17
C LYS A 195 13.00 -6.70 7.88
N MET A 196 13.50 -5.96 6.90
CA MET A 196 12.97 -4.66 6.55
C MET A 196 13.00 -4.46 5.02
N PHE A 197 11.87 -4.09 4.44
CA PHE A 197 11.77 -3.73 3.03
C PHE A 197 11.64 -2.21 2.83
N LEU A 198 11.72 -1.75 1.59
CA LEU A 198 11.44 -0.36 1.20
C LEU A 198 10.04 -0.27 0.58
N GLN A 199 9.20 0.59 1.14
CA GLN A 199 8.05 1.16 0.44
C GLN A 199 8.52 2.43 -0.25
N LEU A 200 8.64 2.39 -1.56
CA LEU A 200 9.21 3.49 -2.32
C LEU A 200 8.14 4.52 -2.68
N ASP A 201 8.24 5.73 -2.11
CA ASP A 201 7.50 6.90 -2.60
C ASP A 201 8.25 7.44 -3.83
N VAL A 202 7.60 7.35 -4.99
CA VAL A 202 8.22 7.69 -6.28
C VAL A 202 8.32 9.20 -6.53
N HIS A 203 7.67 10.02 -5.72
CA HIS A 203 7.69 11.48 -5.80
C HIS A 203 8.68 12.11 -4.80
N ASN A 204 8.71 11.62 -3.56
CA ASN A 204 9.52 12.17 -2.48
C ASN A 204 10.98 11.65 -2.52
N MET A 205 11.64 11.85 -3.67
CA MET A 205 12.95 11.26 -3.97
C MET A 205 14.15 12.19 -3.73
N GLY A 206 13.92 13.40 -3.18
CA GLY A 206 15.03 14.35 -2.98
C GLY A 206 15.83 14.71 -4.24
N GLY A 207 15.25 14.52 -5.43
CA GLY A 207 15.90 14.71 -6.73
C GLY A 207 16.60 13.46 -7.28
N HIS A 208 16.52 12.33 -6.59
CA HIS A 208 17.04 11.03 -7.05
C HIS A 208 16.03 10.29 -7.95
N ASP A 209 16.53 9.38 -8.80
CA ASP A 209 15.69 8.59 -9.71
C ASP A 209 15.14 7.36 -8.98
N PRO A 210 13.81 7.16 -8.89
CA PRO A 210 13.22 5.95 -8.31
C PRO A 210 13.67 4.67 -9.02
N MET A 211 14.05 4.76 -10.29
CA MET A 211 14.59 3.62 -11.05
C MET A 211 15.90 3.08 -10.47
N HIS A 212 16.69 3.91 -9.79
CA HIS A 212 17.88 3.44 -9.08
C HIS A 212 17.52 2.35 -8.08
N TYR A 213 16.53 2.61 -7.22
CA TYR A 213 16.11 1.66 -6.18
C TYR A 213 15.45 0.41 -6.75
N LEU A 214 14.63 0.55 -7.78
CA LEU A 214 13.97 -0.58 -8.45
C LEU A 214 14.95 -1.51 -9.17
N THR A 215 16.10 -1.00 -9.63
CA THR A 215 17.10 -1.79 -10.39
C THR A 215 18.23 -2.33 -9.52
N HIS A 216 18.67 -1.57 -8.51
CA HIS A 216 19.81 -1.97 -7.66
C HIS A 216 19.35 -2.76 -6.41
N TYR A 217 18.09 -2.57 -5.99
CA TYR A 217 17.51 -3.23 -4.82
C TYR A 217 16.19 -3.94 -5.16
N PRO A 218 16.15 -4.81 -6.21
CA PRO A 218 14.91 -5.37 -6.73
C PRO A 218 14.11 -6.17 -5.68
N ASP A 219 14.78 -6.82 -4.73
CA ASP A 219 14.16 -7.62 -3.68
C ASP A 219 13.75 -6.81 -2.46
N ARG A 220 14.16 -5.52 -2.39
CA ARG A 220 13.89 -4.64 -1.26
C ARG A 220 12.64 -3.79 -1.46
N VAL A 221 12.35 -3.35 -2.69
CA VAL A 221 11.17 -2.51 -2.99
C VAL A 221 9.95 -3.40 -3.15
N LYS A 222 9.18 -3.58 -2.06
CA LYS A 222 8.02 -4.47 -2.04
C LYS A 222 6.67 -3.75 -2.18
N LEU A 223 6.62 -2.47 -1.84
CA LEU A 223 5.44 -1.62 -1.97
C LEU A 223 5.82 -0.32 -2.67
N LEU A 224 4.87 0.26 -3.42
CA LEU A 224 5.01 1.60 -3.99
C LEU A 224 3.95 2.55 -3.43
N HIS A 225 4.37 3.78 -3.11
CA HIS A 225 3.48 4.92 -3.06
C HIS A 225 3.50 5.64 -4.40
N LEU A 226 2.35 5.66 -5.07
CA LEU A 226 2.13 6.47 -6.27
C LEU A 226 1.67 7.85 -5.82
N LYS A 227 2.52 8.83 -6.01
CA LYS A 227 2.34 10.22 -5.64
C LYS A 227 2.87 11.12 -6.74
N ASP A 228 2.30 12.30 -6.89
CA ASP A 228 2.74 13.34 -7.82
C ASP A 228 2.58 14.72 -7.13
N ASP A 229 2.94 15.82 -7.80
CA ASP A 229 2.74 17.19 -7.27
C ASP A 229 1.27 17.45 -6.94
N ARG A 230 0.37 16.84 -7.71
CA ARG A 230 -1.09 16.88 -7.59
C ARG A 230 -1.66 15.49 -7.95
N GLU A 231 -2.70 15.45 -8.78
CA GLU A 231 -3.25 14.20 -9.30
C GLU A 231 -2.19 13.45 -10.12
N LEU A 232 -2.19 12.14 -10.03
CA LEU A 232 -1.21 11.26 -10.69
C LEU A 232 -1.12 11.55 -12.19
N GLY A 233 0.11 11.68 -12.68
CA GLY A 233 0.42 11.97 -14.10
C GLY A 233 0.27 13.43 -14.52
N ARG A 234 -0.25 14.30 -13.65
CA ARG A 234 -0.48 15.73 -13.97
C ARG A 234 0.81 16.52 -14.15
N SER A 235 1.82 16.26 -13.36
CA SER A 235 3.09 17.00 -13.44
C SER A 235 3.88 16.68 -14.70
N GLY A 236 3.73 15.47 -15.25
CA GLY A 236 4.56 14.96 -16.33
C GLY A 236 6.03 14.74 -15.95
N LYS A 237 6.37 14.81 -14.63
CA LYS A 237 7.75 14.67 -14.13
C LYS A 237 8.11 13.22 -13.85
N ILE A 238 7.12 12.38 -13.53
CA ILE A 238 7.31 10.99 -13.10
C ILE A 238 6.89 10.06 -14.23
N ASP A 239 7.80 9.21 -14.66
CA ASP A 239 7.55 8.16 -15.65
C ASP A 239 6.94 6.92 -14.95
N PHE A 240 5.65 7.02 -14.62
CA PHE A 240 4.92 5.94 -13.96
C PHE A 240 4.93 4.65 -14.79
N GLU A 241 4.89 4.72 -16.12
CA GLU A 241 4.91 3.53 -16.98
C GLU A 241 6.23 2.75 -16.79
N LYS A 242 7.36 3.44 -16.84
CA LYS A 242 8.68 2.85 -16.66
C LYS A 242 8.84 2.26 -15.25
N ILE A 243 8.38 2.99 -14.22
CA ILE A 243 8.42 2.56 -12.82
C ILE A 243 7.59 1.28 -12.64
N MET A 244 6.32 1.29 -13.04
CA MET A 244 5.41 0.15 -12.88
C MET A 244 5.88 -1.08 -13.66
N LYS A 245 6.43 -0.88 -14.86
CA LYS A 245 7.02 -1.97 -15.65
C LYS A 245 8.17 -2.66 -14.92
N GLN A 246 9.11 -1.87 -14.35
CA GLN A 246 10.23 -2.43 -13.60
C GLN A 246 9.78 -3.07 -12.29
N TYR A 247 8.87 -2.43 -11.56
CA TYR A 247 8.33 -2.94 -10.30
C TYR A 247 7.67 -4.32 -10.49
N ARG A 248 6.86 -4.46 -11.53
CA ARG A 248 6.26 -5.75 -11.89
C ARG A 248 7.27 -6.78 -12.37
N ALA A 249 8.31 -6.37 -13.09
CA ALA A 249 9.39 -7.25 -13.48
C ALA A 249 10.17 -7.81 -12.28
N ASN A 250 10.22 -7.06 -11.17
CA ASN A 250 10.78 -7.50 -9.89
C ASN A 250 9.85 -8.48 -9.13
N GLY A 251 8.62 -8.73 -9.61
CA GLY A 251 7.66 -9.66 -9.02
C GLY A 251 6.67 -9.04 -8.04
N TYR A 252 6.57 -7.71 -7.97
CA TYR A 252 5.68 -6.98 -7.07
C TYR A 252 4.63 -6.19 -7.84
N ASN A 253 3.50 -5.90 -7.22
CA ASN A 253 2.37 -5.21 -7.86
C ASN A 253 1.51 -4.37 -6.89
N GLU A 254 1.71 -4.48 -5.57
CA GLU A 254 0.90 -3.78 -4.58
C GLU A 254 1.29 -2.31 -4.50
N ILE A 255 0.32 -1.44 -4.70
CA ILE A 255 0.49 0.01 -4.75
C ILE A 255 -0.49 0.72 -3.84
N TYR A 256 -0.08 1.87 -3.34
CA TYR A 256 -0.95 2.80 -2.61
C TYR A 256 -0.88 4.17 -3.28
N VAL A 257 -2.05 4.74 -3.55
CA VAL A 257 -2.16 6.15 -3.92
C VAL A 257 -1.95 6.99 -2.68
N GLU A 258 -1.12 8.01 -2.77
CA GLU A 258 -1.02 9.05 -1.77
C GLU A 258 -1.22 10.40 -2.45
N TYR A 259 -2.29 11.10 -2.05
CA TYR A 259 -2.68 12.39 -2.60
C TYR A 259 -2.82 13.41 -1.50
N GLU A 260 -2.01 14.43 -1.54
CA GLU A 260 -1.99 15.48 -0.53
C GLU A 260 -2.29 16.85 -1.13
N LEU A 261 -3.18 17.58 -0.49
CA LEU A 261 -3.43 18.97 -0.78
C LEU A 261 -2.95 19.85 0.37
N PRO A 262 -2.32 21.00 0.08
CA PRO A 262 -1.76 21.87 1.11
C PRO A 262 -2.84 22.74 1.76
N PHE A 263 -3.89 22.12 2.33
CA PHE A 263 -4.89 22.84 3.10
C PHE A 263 -5.04 22.25 4.50
N ARG A 264 -5.67 22.99 5.37
CA ARG A 264 -6.11 22.52 6.69
C ARG A 264 -7.54 22.97 6.91
N ILE A 265 -8.32 22.13 7.57
CA ILE A 265 -9.66 22.52 8.05
C ILE A 265 -9.49 23.65 9.05
N GLY A 266 -10.21 24.74 8.83
CA GLY A 266 -10.21 25.97 9.64
C GLY A 266 -11.62 26.43 9.97
N ASP A 267 -11.75 27.71 10.35
CA ASP A 267 -13.04 28.29 10.79
C ASP A 267 -13.95 28.70 9.60
N ASP A 268 -13.44 28.79 8.36
CA ASP A 268 -14.23 29.13 7.17
C ASP A 268 -14.86 27.86 6.57
N GLU A 269 -16.12 27.63 6.88
CA GLU A 269 -16.89 26.48 6.38
C GLU A 269 -16.95 26.42 4.83
N ALA A 270 -17.07 27.54 4.16
CA ALA A 270 -17.15 27.58 2.69
C ALA A 270 -15.78 27.26 2.05
N GLU A 271 -14.68 27.64 2.70
CA GLU A 271 -13.34 27.24 2.27
C GLU A 271 -13.12 25.75 2.51
N ASN A 272 -13.49 25.22 3.67
CA ASN A 272 -13.40 23.80 3.99
C ASN A 272 -14.18 22.95 2.98
N GLU A 273 -15.42 23.34 2.66
CA GLU A 273 -16.25 22.63 1.67
C GLU A 273 -15.58 22.59 0.28
N ARG A 274 -15.02 23.73 -0.17
CA ARG A 274 -14.30 23.79 -1.46
C ARG A 274 -13.08 22.89 -1.45
N ASN A 275 -12.28 22.94 -0.38
CA ASN A 275 -11.05 22.15 -0.25
C ASN A 275 -11.34 20.64 -0.18
N LEU A 276 -12.34 20.24 0.60
CA LEU A 276 -12.78 18.85 0.66
C LEU A 276 -13.34 18.36 -0.68
N LYS A 277 -14.10 19.20 -1.38
CA LYS A 277 -14.58 18.85 -2.72
C LYS A 277 -13.42 18.63 -3.69
N GLU A 278 -12.40 19.47 -3.66
CA GLU A 278 -11.19 19.33 -4.47
C GLU A 278 -10.43 18.07 -4.10
N LEU A 279 -10.24 17.78 -2.80
CA LEU A 279 -9.60 16.57 -2.32
C LEU A 279 -10.26 15.30 -2.88
N TRP A 280 -11.57 15.22 -2.76
CA TRP A 280 -12.30 14.03 -3.22
C TRP A 280 -12.35 13.90 -4.74
N ALA A 281 -12.35 15.01 -5.47
CA ALA A 281 -12.23 15.00 -6.93
C ALA A 281 -10.84 14.49 -7.35
N GLY A 282 -9.78 14.97 -6.72
CA GLY A 282 -8.41 14.53 -6.99
C GLY A 282 -8.17 13.05 -6.64
N LEU A 283 -8.72 12.57 -5.52
CA LEU A 283 -8.67 11.14 -5.18
C LEU A 283 -9.35 10.27 -6.25
N LYS A 284 -10.47 10.73 -6.79
CA LYS A 284 -11.14 10.03 -7.90
C LYS A 284 -10.30 10.05 -9.18
N GLU A 285 -9.69 11.18 -9.53
CA GLU A 285 -8.80 11.29 -10.69
C GLU A 285 -7.55 10.40 -10.55
N CYS A 286 -6.96 10.32 -9.35
CA CYS A 286 -5.85 9.41 -9.07
C CYS A 286 -6.25 7.94 -9.23
N TYR A 287 -7.42 7.55 -8.72
CA TYR A 287 -7.96 6.20 -8.91
C TYR A 287 -8.16 5.89 -10.40
N ASP A 288 -8.81 6.78 -11.13
CA ASP A 288 -9.08 6.61 -12.57
C ASP A 288 -7.77 6.46 -13.34
N PHE A 289 -6.76 7.29 -13.06
CA PHE A 289 -5.44 7.18 -13.68
C PHE A 289 -4.84 5.78 -13.45
N VAL A 290 -4.85 5.27 -12.22
CA VAL A 290 -4.31 3.93 -11.92
C VAL A 290 -5.02 2.84 -12.72
N VAL A 291 -6.34 2.92 -12.82
CA VAL A 291 -7.15 1.91 -13.55
C VAL A 291 -6.96 2.03 -15.06
N GLU A 292 -7.00 3.25 -15.61
CA GLU A 292 -6.86 3.50 -17.07
C GLU A 292 -5.47 3.14 -17.59
N GLN A 293 -4.41 3.36 -16.79
CA GLN A 293 -3.05 2.95 -17.13
C GLN A 293 -2.80 1.45 -16.88
N GLY A 294 -3.76 0.73 -16.33
CA GLY A 294 -3.63 -0.70 -16.01
C GLY A 294 -2.63 -0.97 -14.89
N TYR A 295 -2.46 -0.05 -13.92
CA TYR A 295 -1.55 -0.20 -12.78
C TYR A 295 -2.19 -0.92 -11.59
N ALA A 296 -3.50 -1.03 -11.54
CA ALA A 296 -4.22 -1.87 -10.57
C ALA A 296 -3.78 -3.33 -10.62
N TYR A 297 -3.88 -4.08 -9.53
CA TYR A 297 -3.39 -5.46 -9.38
C TYR A 297 -4.49 -6.44 -8.91
#